data_01130df5953f97cbb8aa59cf04f13369
#
_entry.id   01130df5953f97cbb8aa59cf04f13369
#
_cell.length_a   1.000
_cell.length_b   1.000
_cell.length_c   1.000
_cell.angle_alpha   90.00
_cell.angle_beta   90.00
_cell.angle_gamma   90.00
#
_symmetry.space_group_name_H-M   'P 1'
#
loop_
_entity.id
_entity.type
_entity.pdbx_description
1 polymer ?
#
loop_
_entity_poly.entity_id
_entity_poly.type
_entity_poly.pdbx_seq_one_letter_code
_entity_poly.pdbx_strand_id
1 'polypeptide(L)'
;MTMPKLALYVPLKAKPGKEAELKEFLKQGAAMAAEEPGTTTWYALDETDGRYSIFDTFEDEAGRDAHLNGPIAKALMAKAADLLAEPPQINKITLIATKTK
;
A
#
# COMPACT_ATOMS: atom_id res chain seq x y z
N MET A 1 -19.54 7.96 12.12
CA MET A 1 -18.43 7.34 11.36
C MET A 1 -17.83 8.35 10.42
N THR A 2 -16.54 8.57 10.53
CA THR A 2 -15.85 9.54 9.68
C THR A 2 -15.47 8.92 8.34
N MET A 3 -15.62 9.70 7.27
CA MET A 3 -15.17 9.27 5.96
C MET A 3 -13.65 9.45 5.86
N PRO A 4 -12.94 8.56 5.16
CA PRO A 4 -11.52 8.75 4.96
C PRO A 4 -11.27 10.01 4.13
N LYS A 5 -10.21 10.74 4.47
CA LYS A 5 -9.84 11.98 3.80
C LYS A 5 -8.50 11.91 3.10
N LEU A 6 -7.62 11.04 3.56
CA LEU A 6 -6.27 10.94 3.06
C LEU A 6 -6.00 9.55 2.51
N ALA A 7 -5.07 9.48 1.57
CA ALA A 7 -4.69 8.21 0.96
C ALA A 7 -3.21 8.17 0.69
N LEU A 8 -2.75 6.98 0.38
CA LEU A 8 -1.42 6.75 -0.20
C LEU A 8 -1.62 5.97 -1.49
N TYR A 9 -0.84 6.31 -2.50
CA TYR A 9 -0.74 5.52 -3.72
C TYR A 9 0.72 5.16 -3.92
N VAL A 10 1.01 3.86 -3.93
CA VAL A 10 2.39 3.37 -3.97
C VAL A 10 2.55 2.46 -5.18
N PRO A 11 2.97 2.99 -6.34
CA PRO A 11 3.25 2.16 -7.50
C PRO A 11 4.51 1.31 -7.28
N LEU A 12 4.44 0.05 -7.74
CA LEU A 12 5.50 -0.92 -7.58
C LEU A 12 5.75 -1.60 -8.92
N LYS A 13 7.02 -1.80 -9.25
CA LYS A 13 7.36 -2.55 -10.45
C LYS A 13 8.17 -3.78 -10.05
N ALA A 14 7.66 -4.97 -10.38
CA ALA A 14 8.35 -6.21 -10.06
C ALA A 14 9.59 -6.39 -10.92
N LYS A 15 10.65 -6.94 -10.34
CA LYS A 15 11.75 -7.44 -11.13
C LYS A 15 11.28 -8.59 -11.99
N PRO A 16 11.84 -8.76 -13.21
CA PRO A 16 11.50 -9.93 -14.02
C PRO A 16 11.71 -11.22 -13.23
N GLY A 17 10.68 -12.08 -13.24
CA GLY A 17 10.70 -13.33 -12.50
C GLY A 17 10.28 -13.24 -11.04
N LYS A 18 10.03 -12.03 -10.53
CA LYS A 18 9.63 -11.83 -9.13
C LYS A 18 8.16 -11.50 -8.95
N GLU A 19 7.38 -11.54 -10.02
CA GLU A 19 5.97 -11.18 -9.98
C GLU A 19 5.17 -12.00 -8.97
N ALA A 20 5.38 -13.32 -8.97
CA ALA A 20 4.64 -14.20 -8.05
C ALA A 20 4.99 -13.93 -6.59
N GLU A 21 6.27 -13.68 -6.30
CA GLU A 21 6.70 -13.36 -4.95
C GLU A 21 6.13 -12.03 -4.47
N LEU A 22 6.09 -11.02 -5.37
CA LEU A 22 5.51 -9.73 -5.04
C LEU A 22 4.02 -9.85 -4.75
N LYS A 23 3.29 -10.62 -5.57
CA LYS A 23 1.87 -10.86 -5.31
C LYS A 23 1.64 -11.50 -3.95
N GLU A 24 2.46 -12.48 -3.60
CA GLU A 24 2.32 -13.17 -2.32
C GLU A 24 2.61 -12.21 -1.17
N PHE A 25 3.64 -11.37 -1.31
CA PHE A 25 3.95 -10.34 -0.32
C PHE A 25 2.76 -9.40 -0.12
N LEU A 26 2.14 -8.97 -1.21
CA LEU A 26 0.98 -8.07 -1.14
C LEU A 26 -0.23 -8.71 -0.48
N LYS A 27 -0.46 -10.00 -0.72
CA LYS A 27 -1.53 -10.73 -0.03
C LYS A 27 -1.30 -10.78 1.48
N GLN A 28 -0.06 -10.98 1.90
CA GLN A 28 0.28 -10.97 3.31
C GLN A 28 0.10 -9.57 3.91
N GLY A 29 0.37 -8.54 3.10
CA GLY A 29 0.17 -7.16 3.52
C GLY A 29 -1.26 -6.85 3.91
N ALA A 30 -2.23 -7.45 3.23
CA ALA A 30 -3.64 -7.24 3.55
C ALA A 30 -3.98 -7.70 4.98
N ALA A 31 -3.43 -8.85 5.39
CA ALA A 31 -3.64 -9.34 6.74
C ALA A 31 -3.00 -8.44 7.79
N MET A 32 -1.83 -7.88 7.47
CA MET A 32 -1.16 -6.94 8.35
C MET A 32 -1.94 -5.63 8.46
N ALA A 33 -2.49 -5.15 7.34
CA ALA A 33 -3.28 -3.91 7.33
C ALA A 33 -4.54 -4.04 8.19
N ALA A 34 -5.11 -5.24 8.26
CA ALA A 34 -6.29 -5.49 9.08
C ALA A 34 -6.05 -5.21 10.58
N GLU A 35 -4.80 -5.23 11.00
CA GLU A 35 -4.43 -4.97 12.39
C GLU A 35 -4.16 -3.49 12.66
N GLU A 36 -4.23 -2.62 11.64
CA GLU A 36 -3.94 -1.20 11.79
C GLU A 36 -5.22 -0.41 11.99
N PRO A 37 -5.45 0.13 13.21
CA PRO A 37 -6.72 0.83 13.49
C PRO A 37 -6.89 2.13 12.70
N GLY A 38 -5.78 2.76 12.29
CA GLY A 38 -5.85 4.02 11.54
C GLY A 38 -6.01 3.87 10.03
N THR A 39 -5.89 2.65 9.52
CA THR A 39 -6.05 2.37 8.09
C THR A 39 -7.48 1.96 7.81
N THR A 40 -8.21 2.78 7.06
CA THR A 40 -9.63 2.51 6.81
C THR A 40 -9.85 1.50 5.69
N THR A 41 -9.06 1.57 4.63
CA THR A 41 -9.06 0.57 3.55
C THR A 41 -7.64 0.35 3.07
N TRP A 42 -7.40 -0.83 2.50
CA TRP A 42 -6.10 -1.18 1.94
C TRP A 42 -6.32 -2.13 0.77
N TYR A 43 -5.80 -1.76 -0.39
CA TYR A 43 -5.93 -2.56 -1.61
C TYR A 43 -4.57 -2.77 -2.22
N ALA A 44 -4.32 -4.00 -2.68
CA ALA A 44 -3.21 -4.29 -3.57
C ALA A 44 -3.78 -4.47 -4.97
N LEU A 45 -3.18 -3.82 -5.95
CA LEU A 45 -3.69 -3.77 -7.31
C LEU A 45 -2.71 -4.41 -8.27
N ASP A 46 -3.24 -5.15 -9.23
CA ASP A 46 -2.47 -5.69 -10.35
C ASP A 46 -2.77 -4.82 -11.56
N GLU A 47 -1.79 -4.06 -12.00
CA GLU A 47 -1.93 -3.12 -13.11
C GLU A 47 -1.43 -3.67 -14.43
N THR A 48 -1.14 -4.97 -14.46
CA THR A 48 -0.61 -5.71 -15.60
C THR A 48 0.85 -5.34 -15.95
N ASP A 49 1.47 -6.14 -16.79
CA ASP A 49 2.85 -5.92 -17.28
C ASP A 49 3.88 -5.78 -16.17
N GLY A 50 3.72 -6.57 -15.08
CA GLY A 50 4.65 -6.53 -13.96
C GLY A 50 4.52 -5.30 -13.07
N ARG A 51 3.46 -4.51 -13.27
CA ARG A 51 3.18 -3.33 -12.47
C ARG A 51 2.08 -3.63 -11.46
N TYR A 52 2.33 -3.22 -10.24
CA TYR A 52 1.41 -3.39 -9.12
C TYR A 52 1.34 -2.09 -8.35
N SER A 53 0.39 -1.98 -7.46
CA SER A 53 0.33 -0.81 -6.59
C SER A 53 -0.42 -1.13 -5.31
N ILE A 54 -0.22 -0.28 -4.32
CA ILE A 54 -1.01 -0.28 -3.10
C ILE A 54 -1.76 1.04 -3.06
N PHE A 55 -3.05 0.96 -2.77
CA PHE A 55 -3.88 2.13 -2.52
C PHE A 55 -4.57 1.94 -1.18
N ASP A 56 -4.32 2.84 -0.24
CA ASP A 56 -4.92 2.74 1.09
C ASP A 56 -5.39 4.10 1.56
N THR A 57 -6.35 4.10 2.47
CA THR A 57 -6.98 5.32 2.93
C THR A 57 -6.96 5.44 4.45
N PHE A 58 -7.02 6.68 4.92
CA PHE A 58 -6.88 7.02 6.33
C PHE A 58 -7.83 8.16 6.67
N GLU A 59 -8.33 8.17 7.89
CA GLU A 59 -9.20 9.28 8.35
C GLU A 59 -8.41 10.57 8.53
N ASP A 60 -7.16 10.46 8.99
CA ASP A 60 -6.34 11.63 9.33
C ASP A 60 -4.84 11.35 9.10
N GLU A 61 -4.03 12.39 9.30
CA GLU A 61 -2.59 12.27 9.13
C GLU A 61 -1.95 11.34 10.15
N ALA A 62 -2.48 11.29 11.37
CA ALA A 62 -1.94 10.40 12.39
C ALA A 62 -2.05 8.94 11.96
N GLY A 63 -3.17 8.55 11.37
CA GLY A 63 -3.35 7.19 10.84
C GLY A 63 -2.41 6.88 9.70
N ARG A 64 -2.25 7.83 8.78
CA ARG A 64 -1.35 7.67 7.64
C ARG A 64 0.11 7.57 8.09
N ASP A 65 0.53 8.43 9.01
CA ASP A 65 1.88 8.41 9.55
C ASP A 65 2.16 7.12 10.31
N ALA A 66 1.19 6.63 11.08
CA ALA A 66 1.33 5.37 11.80
C ALA A 66 1.53 4.20 10.82
N HIS A 67 0.81 4.21 9.69
CA HIS A 67 0.97 3.20 8.65
C HIS A 67 2.37 3.26 8.03
N LEU A 68 2.84 4.46 7.69
CA LEU A 68 4.16 4.66 7.07
C LEU A 68 5.31 4.27 8.01
N ASN A 69 5.09 4.31 9.31
CA ASN A 69 6.07 3.89 10.30
C ASN A 69 5.82 2.47 10.82
N GLY A 70 4.85 1.78 10.24
CA GLY A 70 4.41 0.48 10.71
C GLY A 70 5.07 -0.71 10.02
N PRO A 71 4.65 -1.93 10.38
CA PRO A 71 5.30 -3.15 9.91
C PRO A 71 5.21 -3.38 8.40
N ILE A 72 4.10 -2.98 7.75
CA ILE A 72 3.94 -3.19 6.30
C ILE A 72 4.98 -2.38 5.54
N ALA A 73 5.11 -1.09 5.87
CA ALA A 73 6.08 -0.23 5.21
C ALA A 73 7.51 -0.72 5.44
N LYS A 74 7.82 -1.14 6.66
CA LYS A 74 9.14 -1.68 6.97
C LYS A 74 9.41 -2.97 6.17
N ALA A 75 8.42 -3.85 6.08
CA ALA A 75 8.57 -5.08 5.32
C ALA A 75 8.75 -4.81 3.83
N LEU A 76 8.00 -3.83 3.28
CA LEU A 76 8.15 -3.44 1.88
C LEU A 76 9.56 -2.92 1.60
N MET A 77 10.05 -2.03 2.45
CA MET A 77 11.40 -1.48 2.25
C MET A 77 12.47 -2.56 2.38
N ALA A 78 12.27 -3.52 3.28
CA ALA A 78 13.21 -4.63 3.43
C ALA A 78 13.23 -5.55 2.21
N LYS A 79 12.10 -5.69 1.51
CA LYS A 79 11.98 -6.55 0.33
C LYS A 79 12.22 -5.83 -0.99
N ALA A 80 12.28 -4.49 -0.98
CA ALA A 80 12.32 -3.70 -2.21
C ALA A 80 13.50 -4.08 -3.10
N ALA A 81 14.68 -4.23 -2.54
CA ALA A 81 15.88 -4.57 -3.33
C ALA A 81 15.77 -5.93 -4.02
N ASP A 82 15.05 -6.87 -3.41
CA ASP A 82 14.90 -8.22 -3.96
C ASP A 82 13.75 -8.32 -4.97
N LEU A 83 12.63 -7.66 -4.69
CA LEU A 83 11.41 -7.84 -5.48
C LEU A 83 11.15 -6.76 -6.51
N LEU A 84 11.66 -5.55 -6.30
CA LEU A 84 11.31 -4.40 -7.13
C LEU A 84 12.43 -3.98 -8.08
N ALA A 85 12.05 -3.65 -9.32
CA ALA A 85 12.98 -3.17 -10.33
C ALA A 85 13.46 -1.75 -10.04
N GLU A 86 12.68 -1.00 -9.26
CA GLU A 86 13.00 0.38 -8.87
C GLU A 86 12.44 0.65 -7.47
N PRO A 87 12.96 1.66 -6.75
CA PRO A 87 12.43 1.97 -5.42
C PRO A 87 10.94 2.31 -5.46
N PRO A 88 10.17 1.90 -4.44
CA PRO A 88 8.76 2.26 -4.41
C PRO A 88 8.61 3.77 -4.21
N GLN A 89 7.62 4.35 -4.92
CA GLN A 89 7.27 5.75 -4.75
C GLN A 89 6.10 5.82 -3.78
N ILE A 90 6.22 6.68 -2.77
CA ILE A 90 5.15 6.86 -1.79
C ILE A 90 4.50 8.20 -2.07
N ASN A 91 3.32 8.16 -2.68
CA ASN A 91 2.58 9.36 -3.05
C ASN A 91 1.48 9.62 -2.03
N LYS A 92 1.60 10.75 -1.34
CA LYS A 92 0.57 11.20 -0.39
C LYS A 92 -0.51 11.93 -1.16
N ILE A 93 -1.75 11.47 -1.00
CA ILE A 93 -2.88 11.93 -1.79
C ILE A 93 -4.00 12.34 -0.85
N THR A 94 -4.76 13.35 -1.28
CA THR A 94 -5.97 13.78 -0.59
C THR A 94 -7.17 13.30 -1.40
N LEU A 95 -8.15 12.73 -0.72
CA LEU A 95 -9.38 12.29 -1.37
C LEU A 95 -10.30 13.49 -1.58
N ILE A 96 -10.77 13.63 -2.81
CA ILE A 96 -11.71 14.70 -3.15
C ILE A 96 -13.14 14.29 -2.81
N ALA A 97 -13.47 13.04 -3.11
CA ALA A 97 -14.81 12.50 -2.92
C ALA A 97 -14.73 11.01 -2.66
N THR A 98 -15.64 10.50 -1.87
CA THR A 98 -15.66 9.11 -1.49
C THR A 98 -17.08 8.57 -1.56
N LYS A 99 -17.21 7.40 -2.15
CA LYS A 99 -18.45 6.64 -2.07
C LYS A 99 -18.09 5.24 -1.59
N THR A 100 -18.67 4.84 -0.48
CA THR A 100 -18.59 3.47 -0.03
C THR A 100 -20.00 2.90 -0.13
N LYS A 101 -20.14 1.69 -0.33
CA LYS A 101 -21.42 1.00 -0.45
C LYS A 101 -22.73 1.80 -0.52
#